data_1be4c15683e67e44a29f1e0a47e7ca92
#
_entry.id   1be4c15683e67e44a29f1e0a47e7ca92
#
_cell.length_a   1.000
_cell.length_b   1.000
_cell.length_c   1.000
_cell.angle_alpha   90.00
_cell.angle_beta   90.00
_cell.angle_gamma   90.00
#
_symmetry.space_group_name_H-M   'P 1'
#
loop_
_entity.id
_entity.type
_entity.pdbx_description
1 polymer ?
#
loop_
_entity_poly.entity_id
_entity_poly.type
_entity_poly.pdbx_seq_one_letter_code
_entity_poly.pdbx_strand_id
1 'polypeptide(L)'
;MKKQMILWTCMLLLVLAGCKKDDVQYTDRYELKGKVEKGPFVRGSEVTVYELSERLERTGISYTKTVQDDQGNFDFGILDIRSPYVEIVATGAFYNELTGEQTSGSLSLRSIADLSNQKSVNVNVFTHLETRRLLELNGGEKRFKAVSQQAHGEVLKAFGLQRFEMDEVNTYSLTDGIKGAGSLLVVSASLLKDKTETRFAEYLEGLCEKLKETGTLPDDTKEEIRKNAVSIDWTKVAEGLVAKYKETGLEITVPDLSYFIDWDGDGEAGNEFGGIVGDKKLKFKTDTLRVSQDGGEYAVDILANLSYDFTYPGMEEEVPKSGVEVDKLFQFKSEEMDYTVTLDKVQGQLKLTVQPAKGYWIRDERITLYSLDGEVSATLLITQDGDMNKFEVPEGVEEAVSGILGSIREACDYMYTIEAYYTQCFPEPQNKWQKYYRHEKSVMADIDLKR
;
A
#
# COMPACT_ATOMS: atom_id res chain seq x y z
N MET A 1 61.86 58.86 -44.02
CA MET A 1 60.42 58.61 -43.84
C MET A 1 59.93 57.20 -44.34
N LYS A 2 60.34 56.74 -45.50
CA LYS A 2 59.88 55.45 -46.06
C LYS A 2 60.35 54.22 -45.27
N LYS A 3 61.53 54.22 -44.65
CA LYS A 3 62.02 53.09 -43.85
C LYS A 3 61.32 52.92 -42.42
N GLN A 4 60.89 54.05 -41.87
CA GLN A 4 60.14 54.00 -40.59
C GLN A 4 58.70 53.56 -40.79
N MET A 5 58.07 53.86 -41.90
CA MET A 5 56.73 53.44 -42.25
C MET A 5 56.64 51.95 -42.51
N ILE A 6 57.65 51.31 -43.10
CA ILE A 6 57.71 49.85 -43.33
C ILE A 6 57.87 49.14 -42.04
N LEU A 7 58.63 49.66 -41.07
CA LEU A 7 58.79 49.02 -39.72
C LEU A 7 57.49 49.02 -38.94
N TRP A 8 56.72 50.10 -39.03
CA TRP A 8 55.40 50.17 -38.35
C TRP A 8 54.36 49.27 -39.02
N THR A 9 54.38 49.09 -40.32
CA THR A 9 53.47 48.19 -41.04
C THR A 9 53.79 46.71 -40.78
N CYS A 10 55.05 46.33 -40.67
CA CYS A 10 55.46 45.00 -40.28
C CYS A 10 55.12 44.67 -38.76
N MET A 11 55.22 45.70 -37.89
CA MET A 11 54.88 45.51 -36.47
C MET A 11 53.35 45.38 -36.26
N LEU A 12 52.52 46.05 -37.12
CA LEU A 12 51.06 45.94 -37.08
C LEU A 12 50.54 44.58 -37.63
N LEU A 13 51.29 43.99 -38.61
CA LEU A 13 50.94 42.67 -39.14
C LEU A 13 51.35 41.50 -38.22
N LEU A 14 52.31 41.68 -37.33
CA LEU A 14 52.70 40.67 -36.32
C LEU A 14 51.74 40.62 -35.14
N VAL A 15 50.95 41.66 -34.86
CA VAL A 15 49.94 41.68 -33.79
C VAL A 15 48.62 40.97 -34.23
N LEU A 16 48.38 40.77 -35.55
CA LEU A 16 47.20 40.03 -36.03
C LEU A 16 47.43 38.53 -36.22
N ALA A 17 48.65 38.03 -36.01
CA ALA A 17 48.95 36.59 -36.15
C ALA A 17 49.00 35.81 -34.80
N GLY A 18 48.64 36.45 -33.70
CA GLY A 18 48.70 35.84 -32.37
C GLY A 18 47.41 35.97 -31.62
N CYS A 19 46.54 35.05 -31.80
CA CYS A 19 45.67 34.41 -30.78
C CYS A 19 44.65 33.53 -31.54
N LYS A 20 45.08 32.37 -31.98
CA LYS A 20 44.15 31.23 -31.77
C LYS A 20 44.10 31.08 -30.24
N LYS A 21 43.07 31.61 -29.63
CA LYS A 21 42.57 31.02 -28.40
C LYS A 21 42.26 29.58 -28.75
N ASP A 22 43.12 28.68 -28.40
CA ASP A 22 42.65 27.34 -28.10
C ASP A 22 41.59 27.55 -27.01
N ASP A 23 40.33 27.48 -27.40
CA ASP A 23 39.25 27.30 -26.42
C ASP A 23 39.61 25.99 -25.69
N VAL A 24 40.33 26.14 -24.59
CA VAL A 24 40.47 25.08 -23.59
C VAL A 24 39.05 24.91 -23.08
N GLN A 25 38.32 24.02 -23.74
CA GLN A 25 37.02 23.60 -23.28
C GLN A 25 37.28 22.93 -21.94
N TYR A 26 37.04 23.66 -20.83
CA TYR A 26 37.02 23.07 -19.51
C TYR A 26 35.87 22.05 -19.53
N THR A 27 36.21 20.79 -19.60
CA THR A 27 35.29 19.72 -19.31
C THR A 27 35.10 19.72 -17.80
N ASP A 28 33.89 20.02 -17.37
CA ASP A 28 33.54 19.86 -15.96
C ASP A 28 33.66 18.37 -15.60
N ARG A 29 34.24 18.09 -14.47
CA ARG A 29 34.44 16.71 -14.00
C ARG A 29 33.29 16.32 -13.10
N TYR A 30 32.41 15.50 -13.59
CA TYR A 30 31.27 14.97 -12.86
C TYR A 30 31.55 13.57 -12.34
N GLU A 31 31.33 13.34 -11.07
CA GLU A 31 31.43 12.00 -10.45
C GLU A 31 30.07 11.31 -10.52
N LEU A 32 30.03 10.04 -10.92
CA LEU A 32 28.79 9.27 -10.97
C LEU A 32 28.97 7.87 -10.43
N LYS A 33 28.15 7.54 -9.44
CA LYS A 33 27.90 6.19 -8.92
C LYS A 33 26.43 6.00 -8.61
N GLY A 34 25.99 4.80 -8.32
CA GLY A 34 24.61 4.54 -7.93
C GLY A 34 24.29 3.05 -7.87
N LYS A 35 22.99 2.78 -7.85
CA LYS A 35 22.43 1.42 -7.84
C LYS A 35 21.40 1.26 -8.95
N VAL A 36 21.24 0.02 -9.41
CA VAL A 36 20.14 -0.36 -10.32
C VAL A 36 19.23 -1.31 -9.55
N GLU A 37 17.98 -0.87 -9.34
CA GLU A 37 17.05 -1.59 -8.46
C GLU A 37 15.63 -1.63 -9.05
N LYS A 38 15.20 -2.84 -9.25
CA LYS A 38 13.81 -3.27 -9.40
C LYS A 38 13.47 -4.29 -8.28
N GLY A 39 14.02 -5.28 -7.91
CA GLY A 39 14.96 -5.88 -7.01
C GLY A 39 16.39 -5.59 -7.52
N PRO A 40 17.42 -5.83 -6.73
CA PRO A 40 18.77 -5.49 -7.14
C PRO A 40 19.15 -6.21 -8.43
N PHE A 41 19.76 -5.46 -9.38
CA PHE A 41 20.32 -6.05 -10.58
C PHE A 41 21.59 -6.84 -10.22
N VAL A 42 21.80 -7.92 -10.95
CA VAL A 42 22.92 -8.81 -10.69
C VAL A 42 24.22 -8.27 -11.25
N ARG A 43 25.33 -8.71 -10.68
CA ARG A 43 26.67 -8.43 -11.18
C ARG A 43 26.79 -8.72 -12.68
N GLY A 44 27.44 -7.81 -13.40
CA GLY A 44 27.65 -7.93 -14.86
C GLY A 44 26.53 -7.35 -15.71
N SER A 45 25.40 -6.90 -15.11
CA SER A 45 24.39 -6.13 -15.84
C SER A 45 25.03 -4.87 -16.43
N GLU A 46 24.67 -4.52 -17.66
CA GLU A 46 25.26 -3.39 -18.36
C GLU A 46 24.64 -2.07 -17.89
N VAL A 47 25.48 -1.06 -17.69
CA VAL A 47 25.05 0.33 -17.41
C VAL A 47 25.74 1.25 -18.40
N THR A 48 24.96 1.98 -19.18
CA THR A 48 25.47 2.97 -20.14
C THR A 48 24.98 4.36 -19.76
N VAL A 49 25.90 5.30 -19.66
CA VAL A 49 25.64 6.73 -19.43
C VAL A 49 25.79 7.48 -20.73
N TYR A 50 24.77 8.21 -21.15
CA TYR A 50 24.78 9.10 -22.30
C TYR A 50 24.78 10.53 -21.82
N GLU A 51 25.73 11.35 -22.33
CA GLU A 51 25.67 12.80 -22.15
C GLU A 51 24.47 13.37 -22.90
N LEU A 52 23.74 14.25 -22.23
CA LEU A 52 22.63 15.00 -22.83
C LEU A 52 22.97 16.48 -22.96
N SER A 53 22.44 17.13 -24.00
CA SER A 53 22.45 18.59 -24.16
C SER A 53 21.51 19.26 -23.15
N GLU A 54 21.51 20.59 -23.05
CA GLU A 54 20.53 21.38 -22.31
C GLU A 54 19.07 21.10 -22.71
N ARG A 55 18.87 20.56 -23.93
CA ARG A 55 17.55 20.14 -24.42
C ARG A 55 17.23 18.67 -24.11
N LEU A 56 18.08 18.02 -23.35
CA LEU A 56 18.01 16.59 -23.01
C LEU A 56 18.10 15.66 -24.25
N GLU A 57 18.79 16.10 -25.30
CA GLU A 57 19.09 15.30 -26.49
C GLU A 57 20.48 14.68 -26.34
N ARG A 58 20.67 13.42 -26.75
CA ARG A 58 21.98 12.75 -26.69
C ARG A 58 23.00 13.45 -27.55
N THR A 59 24.15 13.80 -26.99
CA THR A 59 25.25 14.49 -27.69
C THR A 59 26.13 13.58 -28.55
N GLY A 60 26.01 12.26 -28.33
CA GLY A 60 26.85 11.22 -28.93
C GLY A 60 28.00 10.77 -28.06
N ILE A 61 28.24 11.40 -26.87
CA ILE A 61 29.20 10.95 -25.88
C ILE A 61 28.52 9.93 -24.96
N SER A 62 29.16 8.77 -24.74
CA SER A 62 28.66 7.74 -23.83
C SER A 62 29.79 6.95 -23.18
N TYR A 63 29.47 6.39 -22.03
CA TYR A 63 30.34 5.52 -21.25
C TYR A 63 29.56 4.27 -20.83
N THR A 64 30.21 3.12 -20.94
CA THR A 64 29.57 1.85 -20.54
C THR A 64 30.43 1.14 -19.48
N LYS A 65 29.79 0.69 -18.43
CA LYS A 65 30.36 -0.18 -17.38
C LYS A 65 29.34 -1.26 -17.02
N THR A 66 29.68 -2.10 -16.06
CA THR A 66 28.78 -3.13 -15.53
C THR A 66 28.54 -2.94 -14.05
N VAL A 67 27.40 -3.42 -13.59
CA VAL A 67 27.08 -3.59 -12.16
C VAL A 67 28.17 -4.43 -11.50
N GLN A 68 28.68 -3.98 -10.36
CA GLN A 68 29.88 -4.50 -9.71
C GLN A 68 29.60 -5.70 -8.79
N ASP A 69 28.38 -5.77 -8.25
CA ASP A 69 27.95 -6.78 -7.27
C ASP A 69 26.46 -7.13 -7.43
N ASP A 70 25.97 -8.05 -6.60
CA ASP A 70 24.57 -8.47 -6.60
C ASP A 70 23.66 -7.58 -5.72
N GLN A 71 24.16 -6.39 -5.35
CA GLN A 71 23.37 -5.32 -4.72
C GLN A 71 22.97 -4.24 -5.72
N GLY A 72 23.32 -4.39 -7.00
CA GLY A 72 23.03 -3.45 -8.07
C GLY A 72 23.99 -2.26 -8.18
N ASN A 73 25.11 -2.23 -7.44
CA ASN A 73 26.03 -1.09 -7.40
C ASN A 73 26.78 -0.91 -8.73
N PHE A 74 26.89 0.34 -9.18
CA PHE A 74 27.78 0.75 -10.28
C PHE A 74 28.56 2.00 -9.90
N ASP A 75 29.76 2.15 -10.49
CA ASP A 75 30.63 3.30 -10.27
C ASP A 75 31.40 3.66 -11.54
N PHE A 76 31.10 4.81 -12.10
CA PHE A 76 31.82 5.38 -13.25
C PHE A 76 33.05 6.17 -12.85
N GLY A 77 33.14 6.57 -11.56
CA GLY A 77 34.12 7.55 -11.13
C GLY A 77 33.86 8.90 -11.77
N ILE A 78 34.93 9.53 -12.27
CA ILE A 78 34.84 10.84 -12.93
C ILE A 78 34.53 10.62 -14.41
N LEU A 79 33.46 11.26 -14.87
CA LEU A 79 33.07 11.37 -16.28
C LEU A 79 33.65 12.66 -16.89
N ASP A 80 34.16 12.54 -18.11
CA ASP A 80 34.65 13.67 -18.90
C ASP A 80 33.57 14.08 -19.90
N ILE A 81 32.57 14.83 -19.43
CA ILE A 81 31.41 15.31 -20.17
C ILE A 81 31.33 16.82 -20.09
N ARG A 82 30.67 17.44 -21.08
CA ARG A 82 30.53 18.89 -21.24
C ARG A 82 29.26 19.46 -20.66
N SER A 83 28.27 18.60 -20.48
CA SER A 83 26.97 18.94 -19.90
C SER A 83 26.74 18.15 -18.62
N PRO A 84 26.12 18.72 -17.60
CA PRO A 84 25.80 17.99 -16.37
C PRO A 84 24.65 16.98 -16.55
N TYR A 85 23.89 17.10 -17.65
CA TYR A 85 22.72 16.25 -17.88
C TYR A 85 23.13 14.93 -18.47
N VAL A 86 22.62 13.84 -17.87
CA VAL A 86 22.89 12.48 -18.32
C VAL A 86 21.62 11.63 -18.37
N GLU A 87 21.57 10.72 -19.34
CA GLU A 87 20.65 9.59 -19.33
C GLU A 87 21.45 8.35 -18.97
N ILE A 88 20.99 7.62 -17.96
CA ILE A 88 21.57 6.36 -17.51
C ILE A 88 20.61 5.25 -17.94
N VAL A 89 21.11 4.27 -18.70
CA VAL A 89 20.35 3.09 -19.13
C VAL A 89 21.03 1.87 -18.55
N ALA A 90 20.30 1.09 -17.78
CA ALA A 90 20.78 -0.15 -17.19
C ALA A 90 19.99 -1.34 -17.75
N THR A 91 20.69 -2.41 -18.18
CA THR A 91 20.08 -3.60 -18.76
C THR A 91 20.69 -4.85 -18.16
N GLY A 92 19.86 -5.73 -17.61
CA GLY A 92 20.33 -6.98 -17.03
C GLY A 92 19.26 -7.78 -16.33
N ALA A 93 19.67 -8.92 -15.78
CA ALA A 93 18.84 -9.74 -14.92
C ALA A 93 18.77 -9.10 -13.51
N PHE A 94 17.70 -9.38 -12.79
CA PHE A 94 17.45 -8.83 -11.47
C PHE A 94 16.90 -9.90 -10.52
N TYR A 95 16.93 -9.62 -9.23
CA TYR A 95 16.25 -10.43 -8.22
C TYR A 95 14.75 -10.15 -8.25
N ASN A 96 13.95 -11.21 -8.44
CA ASN A 96 12.49 -11.13 -8.40
C ASN A 96 12.01 -11.29 -6.96
N GLU A 97 11.57 -10.21 -6.35
CA GLU A 97 11.13 -10.15 -4.95
C GLU A 97 9.86 -10.97 -4.66
N LEU A 98 9.07 -11.32 -5.68
CA LEU A 98 7.87 -12.16 -5.51
C LEU A 98 8.19 -13.65 -5.46
N THR A 99 9.19 -14.10 -6.23
CA THR A 99 9.57 -15.51 -6.30
C THR A 99 10.77 -15.85 -5.40
N GLY A 100 11.58 -14.86 -5.04
CA GLY A 100 12.82 -15.05 -4.30
C GLY A 100 13.98 -15.55 -5.19
N GLU A 101 13.85 -15.47 -6.52
CA GLU A 101 14.83 -16.02 -7.47
C GLU A 101 15.39 -14.93 -8.39
N GLN A 102 16.57 -15.19 -8.96
CA GLN A 102 17.11 -14.36 -10.01
C GLN A 102 16.36 -14.64 -11.32
N THR A 103 16.05 -13.57 -12.07
CA THR A 103 15.40 -13.68 -13.38
C THR A 103 16.33 -14.30 -14.44
N SER A 104 15.75 -14.97 -15.42
CA SER A 104 16.47 -15.53 -16.58
C SER A 104 16.55 -14.53 -17.75
N GLY A 105 15.60 -13.62 -17.83
CA GLY A 105 15.55 -12.55 -18.82
C GLY A 105 16.17 -11.26 -18.31
N SER A 106 16.27 -10.28 -19.21
CA SER A 106 16.81 -8.96 -18.89
C SER A 106 15.72 -7.90 -18.92
N LEU A 107 15.85 -6.92 -18.04
CA LEU A 107 15.04 -5.70 -17.98
C LEU A 107 15.93 -4.50 -18.27
N SER A 108 15.40 -3.51 -19.01
CA SER A 108 16.05 -2.22 -19.20
C SER A 108 15.33 -1.16 -18.38
N LEU A 109 16.06 -0.45 -17.51
CA LEU A 109 15.57 0.70 -16.77
C LEU A 109 16.37 1.96 -17.15
N ARG A 110 15.76 3.14 -16.94
CA ARG A 110 16.35 4.43 -17.29
C ARG A 110 16.24 5.44 -16.15
N SER A 111 17.15 6.39 -16.13
CA SER A 111 17.10 7.57 -15.27
C SER A 111 17.70 8.76 -16.02
N ILE A 112 17.13 9.95 -15.86
CA ILE A 112 17.72 11.21 -16.33
C ILE A 112 18.08 12.04 -15.09
N ALA A 113 19.30 12.57 -15.06
CA ALA A 113 19.81 13.30 -13.91
C ALA A 113 20.63 14.53 -14.29
N ASP A 114 20.70 15.49 -13.38
CA ASP A 114 21.59 16.65 -13.40
C ASP A 114 22.73 16.41 -12.36
N LEU A 115 23.93 16.17 -12.84
CA LEU A 115 25.12 15.89 -12.02
C LEU A 115 25.77 17.15 -11.42
N SER A 116 25.21 18.35 -11.63
CA SER A 116 25.77 19.59 -11.08
C SER A 116 25.85 19.56 -9.55
N ASN A 117 24.88 18.93 -8.90
CA ASN A 117 24.73 18.94 -7.44
C ASN A 117 24.63 17.55 -6.79
N GLN A 118 24.74 16.49 -7.58
CA GLN A 118 24.67 15.12 -7.08
C GLN A 118 25.73 14.23 -7.71
N LYS A 119 26.23 13.26 -6.93
CA LYS A 119 27.24 12.29 -7.35
C LYS A 119 26.70 10.86 -7.34
N SER A 120 25.55 10.67 -6.74
CA SER A 120 24.88 9.37 -6.63
C SER A 120 23.52 9.47 -7.32
N VAL A 121 23.29 8.59 -8.28
CA VAL A 121 22.04 8.51 -9.05
C VAL A 121 21.65 7.05 -9.17
N ASN A 122 20.51 6.69 -8.60
CA ASN A 122 19.96 5.35 -8.74
C ASN A 122 19.09 5.25 -10.00
N VAL A 123 19.06 4.06 -10.58
CA VAL A 123 18.19 3.69 -11.69
C VAL A 123 17.19 2.68 -11.16
N ASN A 124 15.93 3.06 -11.10
CA ASN A 124 14.88 2.24 -10.53
C ASN A 124 13.56 2.31 -11.34
N VAL A 125 12.52 1.65 -10.87
CA VAL A 125 11.22 1.64 -11.55
C VAL A 125 10.62 3.04 -11.65
N PHE A 126 10.73 3.87 -10.62
CA PHE A 126 10.21 5.24 -10.65
C PHE A 126 10.94 6.12 -11.65
N THR A 127 12.29 6.07 -11.66
CA THR A 127 13.09 6.84 -12.63
C THR A 127 12.79 6.44 -14.07
N HIS A 128 12.50 5.14 -14.29
CA HIS A 128 12.09 4.65 -15.59
C HIS A 128 10.72 5.20 -16.01
N LEU A 129 9.76 5.17 -15.11
CA LEU A 129 8.40 5.65 -15.36
C LEU A 129 8.34 7.17 -15.61
N GLU A 130 9.16 7.97 -14.90
CA GLU A 130 9.17 9.42 -15.08
C GLU A 130 9.91 9.89 -16.32
N THR A 131 10.85 9.10 -16.87
CA THR A 131 11.75 9.52 -17.94
C THR A 131 11.02 10.13 -19.15
N ARG A 132 9.98 9.47 -19.66
CA ARG A 132 9.23 9.99 -20.82
C ARG A 132 8.41 11.23 -20.49
N ARG A 133 7.86 11.30 -19.27
CA ARG A 133 7.13 12.46 -18.80
C ARG A 133 8.05 13.67 -18.63
N LEU A 134 9.22 13.45 -18.08
CA LEU A 134 10.26 14.48 -17.93
C LEU A 134 10.67 15.05 -19.30
N LEU A 135 10.92 14.19 -20.28
CA LEU A 135 11.26 14.63 -21.64
C LEU A 135 10.12 15.42 -22.29
N GLU A 136 8.87 15.01 -22.12
CA GLU A 136 7.69 15.73 -22.65
C GLU A 136 7.54 17.11 -22.01
N LEU A 137 7.70 17.20 -20.69
CA LEU A 137 7.63 18.47 -19.96
C LEU A 137 8.77 19.42 -20.31
N ASN A 138 9.93 18.89 -20.69
CA ASN A 138 11.11 19.69 -21.07
C ASN A 138 11.01 20.29 -22.45
N GLY A 139 9.94 20.08 -23.20
CA GLY A 139 9.72 20.59 -24.57
C GLY A 139 9.69 22.12 -24.72
N GLY A 140 10.29 22.86 -23.76
CA GLY A 140 10.32 24.33 -23.76
C GLY A 140 11.39 24.93 -22.85
N GLU A 141 11.17 26.15 -22.39
CA GLU A 141 12.13 26.99 -21.63
C GLU A 141 12.19 26.67 -20.13
N LYS A 142 11.63 25.55 -19.67
CA LYS A 142 11.59 25.20 -18.24
C LYS A 142 12.96 24.71 -17.77
N ARG A 143 13.32 25.08 -16.53
CA ARG A 143 14.54 24.57 -15.89
C ARG A 143 14.38 23.11 -15.52
N PHE A 144 15.40 22.29 -15.77
CA PHE A 144 15.41 20.83 -15.47
C PHE A 144 14.83 20.48 -14.09
N LYS A 145 15.27 21.17 -13.04
CA LYS A 145 14.80 20.91 -11.67
C LYS A 145 13.26 21.01 -11.53
N ALA A 146 12.64 22.03 -12.14
CA ALA A 146 11.19 22.20 -12.05
C ALA A 146 10.44 21.09 -12.82
N VAL A 147 10.99 20.68 -13.97
CA VAL A 147 10.43 19.60 -14.79
C VAL A 147 10.56 18.26 -14.10
N SER A 148 11.73 17.99 -13.52
CA SER A 148 11.99 16.77 -12.75
C SER A 148 11.06 16.66 -11.53
N GLN A 149 10.94 17.72 -10.74
CA GLN A 149 10.03 17.75 -9.59
C GLN A 149 8.56 17.53 -9.99
N GLN A 150 8.12 18.13 -11.12
CA GLN A 150 6.77 17.90 -11.62
C GLN A 150 6.56 16.45 -12.05
N ALA A 151 7.46 15.87 -12.86
CA ALA A 151 7.36 14.49 -13.31
C ALA A 151 7.36 13.51 -12.13
N HIS A 152 8.24 13.75 -11.15
CA HIS A 152 8.33 13.00 -9.92
C HIS A 152 7.01 12.99 -9.11
N GLY A 153 6.47 14.17 -8.81
CA GLY A 153 5.21 14.29 -8.06
C GLY A 153 4.03 13.65 -8.79
N GLU A 154 3.96 13.79 -10.13
CA GLU A 154 2.93 13.19 -10.96
C GLU A 154 3.03 11.65 -10.93
N VAL A 155 4.24 11.08 -11.02
CA VAL A 155 4.43 9.62 -10.93
C VAL A 155 4.04 9.10 -9.55
N LEU A 156 4.51 9.69 -8.46
CA LEU A 156 4.11 9.26 -7.12
C LEU A 156 2.59 9.33 -6.92
N LYS A 157 1.96 10.40 -7.39
CA LYS A 157 0.50 10.55 -7.31
C LYS A 157 -0.25 9.50 -8.13
N ALA A 158 0.31 9.06 -9.27
CA ALA A 158 -0.29 8.02 -10.10
C ALA A 158 -0.38 6.66 -9.37
N PHE A 159 0.46 6.45 -8.35
CA PHE A 159 0.48 5.27 -7.47
C PHE A 159 -0.09 5.52 -6.06
N GLY A 160 -0.70 6.68 -5.81
CA GLY A 160 -1.24 7.02 -4.49
C GLY A 160 -0.18 7.33 -3.43
N LEU A 161 1.06 7.59 -3.82
CA LEU A 161 2.22 7.72 -2.93
C LEU A 161 2.64 9.17 -2.63
N GLN A 162 1.81 10.15 -2.91
CA GLN A 162 2.12 11.58 -2.72
C GLN A 162 2.51 11.94 -1.28
N ARG A 163 2.06 11.19 -0.28
CA ARG A 163 2.42 11.40 1.15
C ARG A 163 3.86 10.98 1.47
N PHE A 164 4.46 10.16 0.60
CA PHE A 164 5.81 9.64 0.77
C PHE A 164 6.83 10.34 -0.11
N GLU A 165 6.44 11.46 -0.71
CA GLU A 165 7.33 12.26 -1.55
C GLU A 165 8.63 12.60 -0.82
N MET A 166 9.74 12.38 -1.52
CA MET A 166 11.09 12.78 -1.16
C MET A 166 11.63 13.71 -2.25
N ASP A 167 12.81 14.22 -2.08
CA ASP A 167 13.37 15.24 -3.00
C ASP A 167 13.41 14.79 -4.46
N GLU A 168 13.89 13.57 -4.73
CA GLU A 168 13.99 13.02 -6.10
C GLU A 168 13.92 11.48 -6.09
N VAL A 169 13.20 10.86 -7.06
CA VAL A 169 13.07 9.38 -7.16
C VAL A 169 14.37 8.68 -7.50
N ASN A 170 15.35 9.38 -8.06
CA ASN A 170 16.68 8.84 -8.32
C ASN A 170 17.53 8.69 -7.05
N THR A 171 17.03 9.09 -5.91
CA THR A 171 17.61 8.81 -4.60
C THR A 171 16.98 7.59 -3.92
N TYR A 172 15.83 7.10 -4.42
CA TYR A 172 15.16 5.94 -3.82
C TYR A 172 15.98 4.68 -4.03
N SER A 173 16.14 3.93 -2.94
CA SER A 173 16.82 2.64 -2.93
C SER A 173 16.11 1.68 -1.97
N LEU A 174 16.16 0.39 -2.27
CA LEU A 174 15.65 -0.68 -1.39
C LEU A 174 16.44 -0.76 -0.05
N THR A 175 17.59 -0.10 0.03
CA THR A 175 18.47 -0.12 1.20
C THR A 175 18.47 1.18 2.01
N ASP A 176 17.84 2.24 1.50
CA ASP A 176 18.00 3.59 2.05
C ASP A 176 16.66 4.17 2.53
N GLY A 177 16.47 4.19 3.82
CA GLY A 177 15.37 4.89 4.46
C GLY A 177 14.00 4.24 4.25
N ILE A 178 13.06 4.66 5.09
CA ILE A 178 11.74 4.03 5.17
C ILE A 178 10.90 4.35 3.92
N LYS A 179 10.82 5.63 3.54
CA LYS A 179 9.92 6.07 2.47
C LYS A 179 10.33 5.55 1.10
N GLY A 180 11.60 5.74 0.73
CA GLY A 180 12.11 5.32 -0.58
C GLY A 180 12.06 3.81 -0.78
N ALA A 181 12.54 3.05 0.22
CA ALA A 181 12.53 1.59 0.16
C ALA A 181 11.12 1.01 0.09
N GLY A 182 10.19 1.49 0.94
CA GLY A 182 8.82 1.00 0.96
C GLY A 182 8.06 1.32 -0.33
N SER A 183 8.10 2.56 -0.78
CA SER A 183 7.46 2.98 -2.04
C SER A 183 7.98 2.19 -3.23
N LEU A 184 9.32 2.07 -3.36
CA LEU A 184 9.95 1.37 -4.47
C LEU A 184 9.59 -0.11 -4.48
N LEU A 185 9.65 -0.79 -3.33
CA LEU A 185 9.37 -2.21 -3.23
C LEU A 185 7.89 -2.51 -3.54
N VAL A 186 6.96 -1.73 -2.96
CA VAL A 186 5.52 -1.95 -3.19
C VAL A 186 5.17 -1.74 -4.65
N VAL A 187 5.61 -0.65 -5.28
CA VAL A 187 5.31 -0.41 -6.70
C VAL A 187 5.98 -1.46 -7.58
N SER A 188 7.26 -1.75 -7.37
CA SER A 188 8.01 -2.76 -8.16
C SER A 188 7.33 -4.12 -8.16
N ALA A 189 6.95 -4.64 -6.98
CA ALA A 189 6.32 -5.94 -6.85
C ALA A 189 4.89 -5.94 -7.42
N SER A 190 4.11 -4.89 -7.17
CA SER A 190 2.73 -4.78 -7.66
C SER A 190 2.65 -4.74 -9.19
N LEU A 191 3.62 -4.07 -9.84
CA LEU A 191 3.71 -4.02 -11.30
C LEU A 191 4.15 -5.36 -11.91
N LEU A 192 5.00 -6.11 -11.21
CA LEU A 192 5.47 -7.44 -11.66
C LEU A 192 4.44 -8.54 -11.45
N LYS A 193 3.51 -8.39 -10.49
CA LYS A 193 2.53 -9.41 -10.11
C LYS A 193 1.84 -10.04 -11.32
N ASP A 194 1.86 -11.38 -11.37
CA ASP A 194 1.25 -12.20 -12.42
C ASP A 194 1.79 -11.95 -13.86
N LYS A 195 3.00 -11.41 -13.98
CA LYS A 195 3.64 -11.15 -15.27
C LYS A 195 4.95 -11.94 -15.41
N THR A 196 5.20 -12.43 -16.60
CA THR A 196 6.54 -12.89 -16.99
C THR A 196 7.45 -11.69 -17.18
N GLU A 197 8.77 -11.89 -17.16
CA GLU A 197 9.78 -10.85 -17.33
C GLU A 197 9.56 -10.02 -18.61
N THR A 198 9.28 -10.69 -19.73
CA THR A 198 9.00 -10.02 -21.02
C THR A 198 7.73 -9.17 -20.95
N ARG A 199 6.65 -9.73 -20.40
CA ARG A 199 5.40 -8.98 -20.25
C ARG A 199 5.53 -7.82 -19.26
N PHE A 200 6.36 -7.97 -18.24
CA PHE A 200 6.64 -6.90 -17.31
C PHE A 200 7.37 -5.73 -18.00
N ALA A 201 8.38 -6.00 -18.82
CA ALA A 201 9.08 -4.97 -19.59
C ALA A 201 8.12 -4.23 -20.54
N GLU A 202 7.28 -4.97 -21.27
CA GLU A 202 6.25 -4.37 -22.15
C GLU A 202 5.23 -3.53 -21.36
N TYR A 203 4.84 -4.02 -20.19
CA TYR A 203 3.89 -3.32 -19.30
C TYR A 203 4.47 -2.00 -18.78
N LEU A 204 5.74 -1.99 -18.33
CA LEU A 204 6.43 -0.77 -17.92
C LEU A 204 6.48 0.26 -19.04
N GLU A 205 6.86 -0.14 -20.25
CA GLU A 205 6.87 0.76 -21.41
C GLU A 205 5.47 1.31 -21.72
N GLY A 206 4.43 0.48 -21.60
CA GLY A 206 3.03 0.91 -21.74
C GLY A 206 2.59 1.93 -20.69
N LEU A 207 3.06 1.79 -19.43
CA LEU A 207 2.81 2.79 -18.39
C LEU A 207 3.56 4.09 -18.65
N CYS A 208 4.81 4.02 -19.13
CA CYS A 208 5.57 5.21 -19.54
C CYS A 208 4.85 6.03 -20.63
N GLU A 209 4.24 5.36 -21.63
CA GLU A 209 3.46 6.06 -22.66
C GLU A 209 2.19 6.71 -22.09
N LYS A 210 1.48 6.04 -21.15
CA LYS A 210 0.31 6.61 -20.50
C LYS A 210 0.67 7.85 -19.66
N LEU A 211 1.76 7.76 -18.88
CA LEU A 211 2.25 8.85 -18.03
C LEU A 211 2.77 10.04 -18.85
N LYS A 212 3.37 9.79 -20.01
CA LYS A 212 3.98 10.80 -20.88
C LYS A 212 3.06 12.00 -21.15
N GLU A 213 1.83 11.77 -21.56
CA GLU A 213 0.94 12.82 -22.03
C GLU A 213 0.32 13.65 -20.88
N THR A 214 -0.15 12.97 -19.83
CA THR A 214 -0.98 13.59 -18.79
C THR A 214 -0.37 13.58 -17.40
N GLY A 215 0.71 12.84 -17.19
CA GLY A 215 1.31 12.62 -15.86
C GLY A 215 0.41 11.77 -14.92
N THR A 216 -0.59 11.07 -15.47
CA THR A 216 -1.48 10.20 -14.68
C THR A 216 -1.73 8.88 -15.38
N LEU A 217 -2.21 7.90 -14.65
CA LEU A 217 -2.67 6.60 -15.17
C LEU A 217 -4.20 6.57 -15.26
N PRO A 218 -4.78 5.82 -16.22
CA PRO A 218 -6.20 5.52 -16.24
C PRO A 218 -6.67 4.83 -14.96
N ASP A 219 -7.91 5.06 -14.55
CA ASP A 219 -8.45 4.55 -13.29
C ASP A 219 -8.52 3.01 -13.26
N ASP A 220 -8.80 2.36 -14.39
CA ASP A 220 -8.75 0.90 -14.52
C ASP A 220 -7.32 0.34 -14.31
N THR A 221 -6.32 1.05 -14.80
CA THR A 221 -4.91 0.71 -14.60
C THR A 221 -4.49 0.90 -13.14
N LYS A 222 -4.90 2.00 -12.50
CA LYS A 222 -4.64 2.24 -11.07
C LYS A 222 -5.27 1.15 -10.21
N GLU A 223 -6.52 0.79 -10.50
CA GLU A 223 -7.25 -0.23 -9.77
C GLU A 223 -6.66 -1.64 -9.98
N GLU A 224 -6.15 -1.97 -11.18
CA GLU A 224 -5.38 -3.20 -11.40
C GLU A 224 -4.15 -3.26 -10.50
N ILE A 225 -3.36 -2.18 -10.48
CA ILE A 225 -2.13 -2.09 -9.68
C ILE A 225 -2.45 -2.17 -8.18
N ARG A 226 -3.49 -1.47 -7.72
CA ARG A 226 -3.96 -1.53 -6.34
C ARG A 226 -4.36 -2.97 -5.93
N LYS A 227 -5.16 -3.66 -6.74
CA LYS A 227 -5.55 -5.05 -6.49
C LYS A 227 -4.35 -5.98 -6.41
N ASN A 228 -3.36 -5.78 -7.28
CA ASN A 228 -2.11 -6.52 -7.20
C ASN A 228 -1.40 -6.28 -5.86
N ALA A 229 -1.26 -5.01 -5.43
CA ALA A 229 -0.65 -4.65 -4.17
C ALA A 229 -1.34 -5.31 -2.97
N VAL A 230 -2.67 -5.23 -2.90
CA VAL A 230 -3.47 -5.83 -1.82
C VAL A 230 -3.34 -7.37 -1.78
N SER A 231 -3.09 -8.03 -2.93
CA SER A 231 -3.04 -9.50 -3.04
C SER A 231 -1.66 -10.12 -2.75
N ILE A 232 -0.60 -9.31 -2.56
CA ILE A 232 0.77 -9.80 -2.33
C ILE A 232 0.97 -10.14 -0.85
N ASP A 233 1.66 -11.24 -0.58
CA ASP A 233 2.18 -11.57 0.75
C ASP A 233 3.44 -10.74 1.04
N TRP A 234 3.23 -9.58 1.65
CA TRP A 234 4.30 -8.62 1.92
C TRP A 234 5.28 -9.09 2.98
N THR A 235 4.88 -9.96 3.90
CA THR A 235 5.78 -10.57 4.88
C THR A 235 6.82 -11.42 4.16
N LYS A 236 6.38 -12.28 3.25
CA LYS A 236 7.26 -13.13 2.44
C LYS A 236 8.20 -12.31 1.56
N VAL A 237 7.70 -11.24 0.94
CA VAL A 237 8.51 -10.33 0.11
C VAL A 237 9.60 -9.66 0.94
N ALA A 238 9.26 -9.12 2.12
CA ALA A 238 10.20 -8.46 3.00
C ALA A 238 11.28 -9.43 3.52
N GLU A 239 10.89 -10.60 4.01
CA GLU A 239 11.82 -11.65 4.48
C GLU A 239 12.75 -12.12 3.35
N GLY A 240 12.21 -12.34 2.14
CA GLY A 240 13.01 -12.73 0.97
C GLY A 240 14.04 -11.69 0.58
N LEU A 241 13.67 -10.40 0.62
CA LEU A 241 14.59 -9.30 0.31
C LEU A 241 15.70 -9.17 1.37
N VAL A 242 15.36 -9.25 2.66
CA VAL A 242 16.33 -9.24 3.77
C VAL A 242 17.31 -10.42 3.62
N ALA A 243 16.81 -11.61 3.34
CA ALA A 243 17.65 -12.79 3.12
C ALA A 243 18.59 -12.59 1.92
N LYS A 244 18.09 -12.05 0.80
CA LYS A 244 18.89 -11.77 -0.38
C LYS A 244 20.03 -10.80 -0.13
N TYR A 245 19.77 -9.69 0.53
CA TYR A 245 20.83 -8.73 0.86
C TYR A 245 21.83 -9.30 1.87
N LYS A 246 21.40 -10.10 2.82
CA LYS A 246 22.27 -10.79 3.78
C LYS A 246 23.25 -11.74 3.08
N GLU A 247 22.83 -12.45 2.00
CA GLU A 247 23.73 -13.26 1.17
C GLU A 247 24.85 -12.44 0.53
N THR A 248 24.61 -11.15 0.25
CA THR A 248 25.62 -10.22 -0.30
C THR A 248 26.44 -9.54 0.78
N GLY A 249 26.23 -9.86 2.06
CA GLY A 249 26.93 -9.28 3.19
C GLY A 249 26.39 -7.93 3.67
N LEU A 250 25.18 -7.54 3.22
CA LEU A 250 24.52 -6.30 3.65
C LEU A 250 23.30 -6.63 4.51
N GLU A 251 23.25 -6.07 5.70
CA GLU A 251 22.03 -6.11 6.53
C GLU A 251 21.15 -4.91 6.20
N ILE A 252 19.91 -5.18 5.85
CA ILE A 252 18.92 -4.15 5.56
C ILE A 252 17.71 -4.30 6.48
N THR A 253 16.97 -3.21 6.65
CA THR A 253 15.66 -3.20 7.30
C THR A 253 14.62 -2.80 6.27
N VAL A 254 13.63 -3.66 6.06
CA VAL A 254 12.47 -3.34 5.22
C VAL A 254 11.42 -2.67 6.12
N PRO A 255 10.87 -1.50 5.72
CA PRO A 255 9.80 -0.86 6.46
C PRO A 255 8.52 -1.69 6.41
N ASP A 256 7.56 -1.38 7.27
CA ASP A 256 6.21 -1.93 7.16
C ASP A 256 5.58 -1.48 5.84
N LEU A 257 5.47 -2.42 4.90
CA LEU A 257 5.06 -2.16 3.52
C LEU A 257 3.59 -1.81 3.39
N SER A 258 2.78 -2.14 4.37
CA SER A 258 1.35 -1.87 4.36
C SER A 258 0.99 -0.38 4.32
N TYR A 259 1.89 0.48 4.81
CA TYR A 259 1.70 1.93 4.72
C TYR A 259 1.84 2.50 3.30
N PHE A 260 2.38 1.72 2.36
CA PHE A 260 2.59 2.15 0.97
C PHE A 260 1.54 1.56 0.02
N ILE A 261 0.44 1.03 0.56
CA ILE A 261 -0.66 0.41 -0.17
C ILE A 261 -1.94 1.19 0.12
N ASP A 262 -2.66 1.54 -0.94
CA ASP A 262 -4.02 2.08 -0.88
C ASP A 262 -4.99 0.92 -0.64
N TRP A 263 -5.37 0.69 0.62
CA TRP A 263 -6.21 -0.44 1.03
C TRP A 263 -7.70 -0.19 0.75
N ASP A 264 -8.17 1.04 0.91
CA ASP A 264 -9.59 1.38 0.79
C ASP A 264 -9.99 1.89 -0.60
N GLY A 265 -9.01 2.12 -1.50
CA GLY A 265 -9.24 2.49 -2.89
C GLY A 265 -9.58 3.96 -3.08
N ASP A 266 -9.23 4.84 -2.15
CA ASP A 266 -9.45 6.28 -2.25
C ASP A 266 -8.40 7.00 -3.10
N GLY A 267 -7.33 6.30 -3.51
CA GLY A 267 -6.23 6.80 -4.34
C GLY A 267 -5.09 7.41 -3.51
N GLU A 268 -5.03 7.16 -2.20
CA GLU A 268 -3.98 7.66 -1.32
C GLU A 268 -3.52 6.60 -0.31
N ALA A 269 -2.32 6.07 -0.48
CA ALA A 269 -1.75 5.08 0.43
C ALA A 269 -1.38 5.68 1.79
N GLY A 270 -1.61 4.92 2.87
CA GLY A 270 -1.17 5.23 4.23
C GLY A 270 -2.02 6.24 4.98
N ASN A 271 -3.16 6.65 4.44
CA ASN A 271 -4.13 7.50 5.13
C ASN A 271 -5.11 6.69 6.00
N GLU A 272 -5.26 5.39 5.75
CA GLU A 272 -6.22 4.51 6.39
C GLU A 272 -5.92 4.26 7.88
N PHE A 273 -4.68 4.45 8.29
CA PHE A 273 -4.22 3.99 9.61
C PHE A 273 -4.06 5.09 10.64
N GLY A 274 -4.10 6.37 10.28
CA GLY A 274 -4.10 7.50 11.22
C GLY A 274 -3.07 7.40 12.37
N GLY A 275 -1.97 6.65 12.20
CA GLY A 275 -0.96 6.32 13.19
C GLY A 275 0.47 6.55 12.73
N ILE A 276 1.41 6.20 13.61
CA ILE A 276 2.84 6.23 13.30
C ILE A 276 3.18 5.01 12.45
N VAL A 277 4.03 5.18 11.43
CA VAL A 277 4.57 4.05 10.63
C VAL A 277 5.21 3.03 11.57
N GLY A 278 4.76 1.79 11.49
CA GLY A 278 5.22 0.69 12.35
C GLY A 278 4.19 0.17 13.36
N ASP A 279 3.07 0.87 13.57
CA ASP A 279 1.99 0.35 14.41
C ASP A 279 1.19 -0.72 13.66
N LYS A 280 1.19 -1.95 14.18
CA LYS A 280 0.36 -3.02 13.65
C LYS A 280 -1.11 -2.74 13.91
N LYS A 281 -1.93 -2.73 12.86
CA LYS A 281 -3.38 -2.48 12.94
C LYS A 281 -4.16 -3.53 12.21
N LEU A 282 -5.17 -4.05 12.90
CA LEU A 282 -6.16 -4.99 12.37
C LEU A 282 -7.48 -4.69 13.06
N LYS A 283 -8.50 -4.30 12.30
CA LYS A 283 -9.84 -4.03 12.83
C LYS A 283 -10.91 -4.18 11.77
N PHE A 284 -12.13 -4.46 12.20
CA PHE A 284 -13.30 -4.22 11.37
C PHE A 284 -13.67 -2.73 11.39
N LYS A 285 -14.23 -2.21 10.31
CA LYS A 285 -14.75 -0.83 10.25
C LYS A 285 -15.94 -0.64 11.20
N THR A 286 -16.67 -1.70 11.48
CA THR A 286 -17.67 -1.81 12.54
C THR A 286 -17.36 -3.02 13.42
N ASP A 287 -17.57 -2.93 14.72
CA ASP A 287 -17.39 -4.01 15.69
C ASP A 287 -18.66 -4.89 15.85
N THR A 288 -19.78 -4.44 15.30
CA THR A 288 -21.06 -5.14 15.38
C THR A 288 -21.81 -5.09 14.06
N LEU A 289 -22.25 -6.26 13.57
CA LEU A 289 -23.13 -6.43 12.41
C LEU A 289 -24.50 -6.91 12.87
N ARG A 290 -25.54 -6.13 12.63
CA ARG A 290 -26.93 -6.55 12.84
C ARG A 290 -27.49 -7.15 11.56
N VAL A 291 -28.02 -8.35 11.69
CA VAL A 291 -28.58 -9.14 10.60
C VAL A 291 -30.10 -9.28 10.81
N SER A 292 -30.88 -9.09 9.75
CA SER A 292 -32.33 -9.29 9.79
C SER A 292 -32.70 -10.73 10.14
N GLN A 293 -33.85 -10.93 10.74
CA GLN A 293 -34.49 -12.26 10.93
C GLN A 293 -34.61 -13.05 9.61
N ASP A 294 -34.76 -12.35 8.48
CA ASP A 294 -34.91 -12.96 7.16
C ASP A 294 -33.57 -13.38 6.54
N GLY A 295 -32.45 -13.13 7.24
CA GLY A 295 -31.12 -13.36 6.72
C GLY A 295 -30.72 -12.33 5.67
N GLY A 296 -29.76 -12.70 4.80
CA GLY A 296 -29.30 -11.86 3.70
C GLY A 296 -27.79 -11.95 3.45
N GLU A 297 -27.33 -11.16 2.50
CA GLU A 297 -25.92 -11.01 2.17
C GLU A 297 -25.37 -9.70 2.76
N TYR A 298 -24.23 -9.79 3.43
CA TYR A 298 -23.60 -8.66 4.12
C TYR A 298 -22.11 -8.62 3.77
N ALA A 299 -21.55 -7.41 3.72
CA ALA A 299 -20.13 -7.20 3.59
C ALA A 299 -19.65 -6.24 4.70
N VAL A 300 -18.57 -6.60 5.38
CA VAL A 300 -17.98 -5.80 6.44
C VAL A 300 -16.56 -5.46 6.06
N ASP A 301 -16.24 -4.17 5.95
CA ASP A 301 -14.92 -3.67 5.60
C ASP A 301 -13.92 -3.97 6.72
N ILE A 302 -12.71 -4.36 6.31
CA ILE A 302 -11.57 -4.65 7.18
C ILE A 302 -10.51 -3.59 6.92
N LEU A 303 -9.98 -3.01 7.98
CA LEU A 303 -8.83 -2.11 7.94
C LEU A 303 -7.63 -2.83 8.55
N ALA A 304 -6.68 -3.21 7.72
CA ALA A 304 -5.49 -3.93 8.14
C ALA A 304 -4.25 -3.40 7.42
N ASN A 305 -3.14 -3.29 8.14
CA ASN A 305 -1.83 -2.96 7.61
C ASN A 305 -0.84 -4.13 7.76
N LEU A 306 -1.35 -5.35 7.76
CA LEU A 306 -0.59 -6.58 7.95
C LEU A 306 -1.34 -7.75 7.32
N SER A 307 -0.64 -8.85 7.10
CA SER A 307 -1.27 -10.09 6.62
C SER A 307 -2.09 -10.71 7.74
N TYR A 308 -3.33 -11.08 7.44
CA TYR A 308 -4.29 -11.61 8.40
C TYR A 308 -5.11 -12.76 7.80
N ASP A 309 -5.73 -13.51 8.71
CA ASP A 309 -6.72 -14.52 8.40
C ASP A 309 -7.88 -14.45 9.41
N PHE A 310 -8.87 -15.30 9.30
CA PHE A 310 -10.05 -15.29 10.17
C PHE A 310 -10.38 -16.67 10.73
N THR A 311 -11.08 -16.66 11.84
CA THR A 311 -11.67 -17.87 12.43
C THR A 311 -13.09 -17.57 12.94
N TYR A 312 -13.92 -18.61 12.99
CA TYR A 312 -15.28 -18.56 13.52
C TYR A 312 -15.62 -19.87 14.23
N PRO A 313 -16.63 -19.90 15.10
CA PRO A 313 -17.05 -21.12 15.77
C PRO A 313 -17.42 -22.23 14.77
N GLY A 314 -16.87 -23.43 14.95
CA GLY A 314 -17.06 -24.56 14.04
C GLY A 314 -16.01 -24.69 12.92
N MET A 315 -15.06 -23.80 12.80
CA MET A 315 -13.91 -23.95 11.91
C MET A 315 -12.88 -24.89 12.54
N GLU A 316 -12.62 -26.05 11.90
CA GLU A 316 -11.69 -27.08 12.40
C GLU A 316 -10.24 -26.74 12.04
N GLU A 317 -9.64 -25.68 12.60
CA GLU A 317 -8.19 -25.46 12.55
C GLU A 317 -7.67 -25.01 13.91
N GLU A 318 -6.48 -25.52 14.27
CA GLU A 318 -5.79 -25.16 15.50
C GLU A 318 -5.42 -23.67 15.49
N VAL A 319 -6.23 -22.86 16.16
CA VAL A 319 -5.91 -21.45 16.42
C VAL A 319 -4.71 -21.39 17.37
N PRO A 320 -3.66 -20.64 17.07
CA PRO A 320 -2.58 -20.39 18.03
C PRO A 320 -3.18 -19.78 19.30
N LYS A 321 -3.04 -20.45 20.43
CA LYS A 321 -3.54 -20.00 21.72
C LYS A 321 -2.74 -18.77 22.19
N SER A 322 -3.21 -17.58 21.90
CA SER A 322 -2.86 -16.43 22.72
C SER A 322 -3.83 -16.38 23.89
N GLY A 323 -3.28 -16.55 25.10
CA GLY A 323 -4.09 -16.72 26.29
C GLY A 323 -4.84 -15.45 26.69
N VAL A 324 -6.14 -15.46 26.47
CA VAL A 324 -7.10 -14.77 27.32
C VAL A 324 -8.29 -15.72 27.50
N GLU A 325 -8.38 -16.35 28.65
CA GLU A 325 -9.60 -17.06 29.09
C GLU A 325 -10.70 -16.00 29.32
N VAL A 326 -11.72 -15.99 28.48
CA VAL A 326 -12.97 -15.29 28.77
C VAL A 326 -13.85 -16.22 29.56
N ASP A 327 -14.23 -15.78 30.75
CA ASP A 327 -15.08 -16.47 31.73
C ASP A 327 -16.30 -17.15 31.09
N LYS A 328 -16.38 -18.47 31.25
CA LYS A 328 -17.55 -19.28 30.97
C LYS A 328 -18.60 -19.03 32.04
N LEU A 329 -19.46 -18.07 31.90
CA LEU A 329 -20.66 -17.91 32.70
C LEU A 329 -21.88 -17.82 31.77
N PHE A 330 -22.74 -18.88 31.88
CA PHE A 330 -24.02 -19.11 31.22
C PHE A 330 -23.96 -19.58 29.78
N GLN A 331 -23.83 -20.90 29.58
CA GLN A 331 -24.24 -21.59 28.38
C GLN A 331 -25.79 -21.63 28.30
N PHE A 332 -26.43 -20.65 27.70
CA PHE A 332 -27.68 -20.96 27.02
C PHE A 332 -27.30 -21.66 25.71
N LYS A 333 -27.88 -22.83 25.42
CA LYS A 333 -27.85 -23.45 24.09
C LYS A 333 -28.57 -22.51 23.18
N SER A 334 -27.86 -21.54 22.55
CA SER A 334 -28.36 -20.86 21.38
C SER A 334 -28.39 -21.88 20.25
N GLU A 335 -29.49 -22.02 19.54
CA GLU A 335 -29.46 -22.66 18.23
C GLU A 335 -28.46 -21.90 17.39
N GLU A 336 -27.49 -22.61 16.78
CA GLU A 336 -26.40 -22.00 16.03
C GLU A 336 -26.94 -21.16 14.87
N MET A 337 -26.35 -20.00 14.63
CA MET A 337 -26.63 -19.17 13.47
C MET A 337 -26.16 -19.94 12.23
N ASP A 338 -27.01 -20.03 11.22
CA ASP A 338 -26.69 -20.71 9.96
C ASP A 338 -26.18 -19.66 8.97
N TYR A 339 -24.87 -19.67 8.72
CA TYR A 339 -24.22 -18.71 7.84
C TYR A 339 -23.01 -19.31 7.12
N THR A 340 -22.66 -18.71 6.01
CA THR A 340 -21.38 -18.91 5.31
C THR A 340 -20.58 -17.62 5.35
N VAL A 341 -19.27 -17.74 5.48
CA VAL A 341 -18.37 -16.60 5.50
C VAL A 341 -17.21 -16.80 4.52
N THR A 342 -16.84 -15.76 3.84
CA THR A 342 -15.66 -15.71 2.95
C THR A 342 -14.87 -14.43 3.18
N LEU A 343 -13.56 -14.54 3.10
CA LEU A 343 -12.65 -13.41 3.24
C LEU A 343 -12.18 -12.96 1.84
N ASP A 344 -12.63 -11.78 1.42
CA ASP A 344 -12.16 -11.13 0.20
C ASP A 344 -10.97 -10.21 0.54
N LYS A 345 -9.77 -10.77 0.48
CA LYS A 345 -8.52 -10.03 0.77
C LYS A 345 -8.24 -8.92 -0.26
N VAL A 346 -8.79 -9.02 -1.47
CA VAL A 346 -8.59 -8.02 -2.54
C VAL A 346 -9.39 -6.75 -2.27
N GLN A 347 -10.63 -6.93 -1.76
CA GLN A 347 -11.49 -5.81 -1.40
C GLN A 347 -11.38 -5.41 0.07
N GLY A 348 -10.59 -6.15 0.86
CA GLY A 348 -10.50 -5.93 2.30
C GLY A 348 -11.85 -6.13 3.00
N GLN A 349 -12.62 -7.15 2.61
CA GLN A 349 -13.97 -7.37 3.12
C GLN A 349 -14.20 -8.78 3.61
N LEU A 350 -14.92 -8.90 4.73
CA LEU A 350 -15.54 -10.14 5.15
C LEU A 350 -16.98 -10.19 4.57
N LYS A 351 -17.26 -11.18 3.72
CA LYS A 351 -18.58 -11.40 3.11
C LYS A 351 -19.30 -12.52 3.82
N LEU A 352 -20.54 -12.26 4.23
CA LEU A 352 -21.39 -13.20 4.93
C LEU A 352 -22.68 -13.40 4.17
N THR A 353 -23.12 -14.67 4.07
CA THR A 353 -24.47 -15.01 3.67
C THR A 353 -25.14 -15.70 4.85
N VAL A 354 -26.11 -15.05 5.46
CA VAL A 354 -26.82 -15.53 6.65
C VAL A 354 -28.20 -16.04 6.26
N GLN A 355 -28.54 -17.24 6.73
CA GLN A 355 -29.85 -17.86 6.48
C GLN A 355 -30.92 -17.24 7.39
N PRO A 356 -32.21 -17.33 7.00
CA PRO A 356 -33.32 -16.90 7.85
C PRO A 356 -33.29 -17.54 9.23
N ALA A 357 -33.65 -16.78 10.26
CA ALA A 357 -33.72 -17.27 11.63
C ALA A 357 -34.62 -18.49 11.77
N LYS A 358 -34.13 -19.56 12.40
CA LYS A 358 -34.88 -20.80 12.62
C LYS A 358 -35.83 -20.75 13.83
N GLY A 359 -35.63 -19.82 14.73
CA GLY A 359 -36.36 -19.64 15.96
C GLY A 359 -36.56 -18.18 16.34
N TYR A 360 -37.22 -17.94 17.46
CA TYR A 360 -37.59 -16.60 17.95
C TYR A 360 -36.53 -15.92 18.82
N TRP A 361 -35.44 -16.61 19.13
CA TRP A 361 -34.36 -16.04 19.94
C TRP A 361 -33.36 -15.22 19.13
N ILE A 362 -32.87 -14.15 19.73
CA ILE A 362 -31.70 -13.42 19.20
C ILE A 362 -30.48 -14.33 19.27
N ARG A 363 -29.71 -14.34 18.21
CA ARG A 363 -28.48 -15.13 18.09
C ARG A 363 -27.29 -14.22 17.90
N ASP A 364 -26.24 -14.53 18.63
CA ASP A 364 -24.98 -13.81 18.56
C ASP A 364 -23.86 -14.77 18.18
N GLU A 365 -23.09 -14.39 17.17
CA GLU A 365 -21.90 -15.11 16.74
C GLU A 365 -20.70 -14.16 16.67
N ARG A 366 -19.50 -14.71 16.70
CA ARG A 366 -18.27 -13.94 16.68
C ARG A 366 -17.32 -14.47 15.62
N ILE A 367 -16.85 -13.57 14.74
CA ILE A 367 -15.78 -13.85 13.81
C ILE A 367 -14.57 -13.07 14.25
N THR A 368 -13.43 -13.75 14.35
CA THR A 368 -12.18 -13.13 14.77
C THR A 368 -11.18 -13.11 13.62
N LEU A 369 -10.67 -11.93 13.28
CA LEU A 369 -9.49 -11.76 12.46
C LEU A 369 -8.25 -11.89 13.37
N TYR A 370 -7.19 -12.48 12.84
CA TYR A 370 -5.90 -12.54 13.52
C TYR A 370 -4.77 -12.28 12.52
N SER A 371 -3.74 -11.59 12.98
CA SER A 371 -2.51 -11.43 12.22
C SER A 371 -1.78 -12.77 12.13
N LEU A 372 -1.10 -13.03 10.99
CA LEU A 372 -0.39 -14.31 10.80
C LEU A 372 0.71 -14.56 11.83
N ASP A 373 1.25 -13.53 12.46
CA ASP A 373 2.20 -13.62 13.58
C ASP A 373 1.52 -13.78 14.95
N GLY A 374 0.17 -13.72 15.02
CA GLY A 374 -0.61 -13.89 16.25
C GLY A 374 -0.56 -12.72 17.24
N GLU A 375 0.06 -11.58 16.89
CA GLU A 375 0.22 -10.47 17.83
C GLU A 375 -1.01 -9.56 17.93
N VAL A 376 -1.82 -9.49 16.89
CA VAL A 376 -2.99 -8.61 16.81
C VAL A 376 -4.22 -9.41 16.39
N SER A 377 -5.36 -9.12 17.02
CA SER A 377 -6.65 -9.69 16.64
C SER A 377 -7.76 -8.66 16.73
N ALA A 378 -8.84 -8.88 15.96
CA ALA A 378 -10.05 -8.05 15.98
C ALA A 378 -11.28 -8.97 15.88
N THR A 379 -12.33 -8.68 16.64
CA THR A 379 -13.54 -9.51 16.68
C THR A 379 -14.74 -8.70 16.19
N LEU A 380 -15.50 -9.29 15.26
CA LEU A 380 -16.81 -8.83 14.80
C LEU A 380 -17.89 -9.60 15.58
N LEU A 381 -18.79 -8.89 16.22
CA LEU A 381 -20.01 -9.46 16.78
C LEU A 381 -21.10 -9.42 15.69
N ILE A 382 -21.70 -10.57 15.40
CA ILE A 382 -22.85 -10.68 14.50
C ILE A 382 -24.06 -10.99 15.36
N THR A 383 -25.10 -10.17 15.23
CA THR A 383 -26.36 -10.34 15.97
C THR A 383 -27.49 -10.51 14.95
N GLN A 384 -28.22 -11.63 15.02
CA GLN A 384 -29.40 -11.88 14.19
C GLN A 384 -30.65 -11.83 15.05
N ASP A 385 -31.63 -11.04 14.64
CA ASP A 385 -32.95 -10.98 15.27
C ASP A 385 -33.69 -12.32 15.07
N GLY A 386 -34.38 -12.79 16.09
CA GLY A 386 -35.23 -13.97 16.01
C GLY A 386 -36.52 -13.71 15.29
N ASP A 387 -37.11 -14.74 14.69
CA ASP A 387 -38.43 -14.66 14.07
C ASP A 387 -39.54 -14.96 15.08
N MET A 388 -40.19 -13.93 15.58
CA MET A 388 -41.26 -14.04 16.58
C MET A 388 -42.49 -14.83 16.07
N ASN A 389 -42.67 -15.01 14.76
CA ASN A 389 -43.75 -15.83 14.21
C ASN A 389 -43.52 -17.34 14.40
N LYS A 390 -42.29 -17.74 14.79
CA LYS A 390 -41.91 -19.13 15.10
C LYS A 390 -42.05 -19.47 16.58
N PHE A 391 -42.59 -18.56 17.37
CA PHE A 391 -42.92 -18.85 18.75
C PHE A 391 -44.14 -19.74 18.83
N GLU A 392 -43.96 -21.03 19.12
CA GLU A 392 -45.03 -21.96 19.39
C GLU A 392 -45.26 -21.99 20.92
N VAL A 393 -46.45 -21.61 21.32
CA VAL A 393 -46.89 -21.80 22.73
C VAL A 393 -47.12 -23.30 22.96
N PRO A 394 -46.43 -23.98 23.87
CA PRO A 394 -46.65 -25.38 24.12
C PRO A 394 -48.10 -25.67 24.50
N GLU A 395 -48.69 -26.73 23.94
CA GLU A 395 -50.03 -27.18 24.28
C GLU A 395 -50.21 -27.38 25.80
N GLY A 396 -51.22 -26.77 26.41
CA GLY A 396 -51.52 -26.84 27.84
C GLY A 396 -50.97 -25.67 28.68
N VAL A 397 -50.22 -24.76 28.09
CA VAL A 397 -49.68 -23.56 28.79
C VAL A 397 -50.73 -22.44 28.87
N GLU A 398 -51.75 -22.42 27.95
CA GLU A 398 -52.80 -21.40 27.96
C GLU A 398 -53.63 -21.35 29.23
N GLU A 399 -53.95 -22.48 29.87
CA GLU A 399 -54.70 -22.52 31.11
C GLU A 399 -53.84 -22.14 32.33
N ALA A 400 -52.56 -22.49 32.32
CA ALA A 400 -51.63 -22.12 33.40
C ALA A 400 -51.24 -20.64 33.30
N VAL A 401 -51.12 -20.10 32.08
CA VAL A 401 -50.76 -18.71 31.79
C VAL A 401 -51.86 -17.74 32.18
N SER A 402 -53.17 -18.10 32.02
CA SER A 402 -54.27 -17.21 32.42
C SER A 402 -54.31 -16.99 33.96
N GLY A 403 -53.94 -17.96 34.76
CA GLY A 403 -53.77 -17.81 36.23
C GLY A 403 -52.48 -17.08 36.65
N ILE A 404 -51.45 -17.29 35.88
CA ILE A 404 -50.14 -16.65 36.11
C ILE A 404 -50.12 -15.20 35.59
N LEU A 405 -50.81 -14.90 34.50
CA LEU A 405 -50.94 -13.53 33.94
C LEU A 405 -51.60 -12.56 34.90
N GLY A 406 -52.58 -13.00 35.74
CA GLY A 406 -53.10 -12.18 36.79
C GLY A 406 -52.08 -11.80 37.84
N SER A 407 -51.27 -12.77 38.29
CA SER A 407 -50.20 -12.57 39.25
C SER A 407 -48.99 -11.86 38.65
N ILE A 408 -48.71 -12.04 37.33
CA ILE A 408 -47.66 -11.35 36.62
C ILE A 408 -48.07 -9.87 36.38
N ARG A 409 -49.35 -9.60 36.14
CA ARG A 409 -49.84 -8.22 36.00
C ARG A 409 -49.62 -7.40 37.28
N GLU A 410 -49.94 -7.99 38.44
CA GLU A 410 -49.60 -7.36 39.75
C GLU A 410 -48.11 -7.23 39.97
N ALA A 411 -47.33 -8.25 39.58
CA ALA A 411 -45.86 -8.22 39.68
C ALA A 411 -45.25 -7.22 38.70
N CYS A 412 -45.79 -7.11 37.50
CA CYS A 412 -45.37 -6.09 36.51
C CYS A 412 -45.69 -4.67 36.99
N ASP A 413 -46.87 -4.43 37.57
CA ASP A 413 -47.19 -3.10 38.12
C ASP A 413 -46.25 -2.74 39.27
N TYR A 414 -45.84 -3.72 40.08
CA TYR A 414 -44.85 -3.55 41.13
C TYR A 414 -43.45 -3.29 40.53
N MET A 415 -43.07 -4.03 39.50
CA MET A 415 -41.82 -3.86 38.78
C MET A 415 -41.76 -2.51 38.03
N TYR A 416 -42.89 -2.06 37.47
CA TYR A 416 -43.00 -0.71 36.87
C TYR A 416 -42.69 0.40 37.90
N THR A 417 -43.19 0.21 39.14
CA THR A 417 -42.93 1.17 40.22
C THR A 417 -41.44 1.18 40.62
N ILE A 418 -40.81 0.02 40.69
CA ILE A 418 -39.39 -0.12 40.98
C ILE A 418 -38.54 0.45 39.83
N GLU A 419 -38.92 0.19 38.61
CA GLU A 419 -38.18 0.72 37.44
C GLU A 419 -38.30 2.23 37.30
N ALA A 420 -39.47 2.80 37.52
CA ALA A 420 -39.67 4.24 37.55
C ALA A 420 -38.79 4.89 38.64
N TYR A 421 -38.69 4.24 39.80
CA TYR A 421 -37.79 4.67 40.87
C TYR A 421 -36.32 4.55 40.46
N TYR A 422 -35.96 3.43 39.86
CA TYR A 422 -34.55 3.16 39.41
C TYR A 422 -34.15 4.10 38.28
N THR A 423 -35.03 4.41 37.34
CA THR A 423 -34.77 5.36 36.24
C THR A 423 -34.62 6.80 36.73
N GLN A 424 -35.32 7.18 37.83
CA GLN A 424 -35.18 8.46 38.48
C GLN A 424 -33.83 8.61 39.20
N CYS A 425 -33.37 7.54 39.85
CA CYS A 425 -32.11 7.53 40.58
C CYS A 425 -30.87 7.29 39.68
N PHE A 426 -31.04 6.57 38.55
CA PHE A 426 -29.97 6.17 37.65
C PHE A 426 -30.42 6.35 36.19
N PRO A 427 -30.34 7.56 35.63
CA PRO A 427 -30.85 7.89 34.29
C PRO A 427 -30.12 7.14 33.16
N GLU A 428 -28.88 6.73 33.37
CA GLU A 428 -28.09 5.97 32.41
C GLU A 428 -27.90 4.51 32.83
N PRO A 429 -28.01 3.52 31.90
CA PRO A 429 -27.76 2.12 32.23
C PRO A 429 -26.32 1.90 32.73
N GLN A 430 -26.17 1.48 33.97
CA GLN A 430 -24.88 1.32 34.62
C GLN A 430 -24.15 0.03 34.22
N ASN A 431 -24.84 -0.94 33.61
CA ASN A 431 -24.24 -2.21 33.21
C ASN A 431 -24.96 -2.88 32.03
N LYS A 432 -24.36 -3.95 31.48
CA LYS A 432 -24.86 -4.70 30.33
C LYS A 432 -26.24 -5.31 30.55
N TRP A 433 -26.58 -5.75 31.74
CA TRP A 433 -27.86 -6.34 32.09
C TRP A 433 -29.01 -5.32 32.07
N GLN A 434 -28.80 -4.11 32.52
CA GLN A 434 -29.79 -3.04 32.48
C GLN A 434 -30.10 -2.60 31.03
N LYS A 435 -29.09 -2.65 30.12
CA LYS A 435 -29.30 -2.42 28.69
C LYS A 435 -30.14 -3.54 28.04
N TYR A 436 -29.87 -4.79 28.40
CA TYR A 436 -30.61 -5.96 27.88
C TYR A 436 -32.06 -5.93 28.33
N TYR A 437 -32.32 -5.69 29.59
CA TYR A 437 -33.67 -5.61 30.17
C TYR A 437 -34.51 -4.50 29.53
N ARG A 438 -33.95 -3.34 29.20
CA ARG A 438 -34.66 -2.25 28.51
C ARG A 438 -35.02 -2.61 27.07
N HIS A 439 -34.23 -3.41 26.41
CA HIS A 439 -34.50 -3.87 25.05
C HIS A 439 -35.67 -4.85 24.99
N GLU A 440 -35.71 -5.86 25.87
CA GLU A 440 -36.84 -6.80 25.93
C GLU A 440 -38.15 -6.09 26.27
N LYS A 441 -38.13 -5.08 27.09
CA LYS A 441 -39.34 -4.32 27.46
C LYS A 441 -39.91 -3.55 26.28
N SER A 442 -39.11 -3.02 25.36
CA SER A 442 -39.57 -2.35 24.16
C SER A 442 -40.27 -3.33 23.19
N VAL A 443 -39.79 -4.57 23.11
CA VAL A 443 -40.37 -5.63 22.29
C VAL A 443 -41.70 -6.12 22.85
N MET A 444 -41.85 -6.27 24.18
CA MET A 444 -43.11 -6.66 24.84
C MET A 444 -44.16 -5.57 24.75
N ALA A 445 -43.79 -4.27 24.81
CA ALA A 445 -44.75 -3.16 24.61
C ALA A 445 -45.32 -3.12 23.17
N ASP A 446 -44.51 -3.48 22.16
CA ASP A 446 -44.97 -3.54 20.76
C ASP A 446 -45.91 -4.73 20.48
N ILE A 447 -45.81 -5.81 21.25
CA ILE A 447 -46.73 -6.97 21.15
C ILE A 447 -48.14 -6.62 21.70
N ASP A 448 -48.21 -5.86 22.79
CA ASP A 448 -49.49 -5.40 23.36
C ASP A 448 -50.20 -4.35 22.50
N LEU A 449 -49.52 -3.63 21.66
CA LEU A 449 -50.08 -2.64 20.73
C LEU A 449 -50.63 -3.26 19.41
N LYS A 450 -50.32 -4.53 19.14
CA LYS A 450 -50.77 -5.24 17.92
C LYS A 450 -51.92 -6.23 18.16
N ARG A 451 -52.46 -6.34 19.38
CA ARG A 451 -53.71 -7.02 19.73
C ARG A 451 -54.83 -5.99 19.91
#